data_6b856e79347b2f63f2b9e7edb549a073
#
_entry.id   6b856e79347b2f63f2b9e7edb549a073
#
_cell.length_a   1.000
_cell.length_b   1.000
_cell.length_c   1.000
_cell.angle_alpha   90.00
_cell.angle_beta   90.00
_cell.angle_gamma   90.00
#
_symmetry.space_group_name_H-M   'P 1'
#
loop_
_entity.id
_entity.type
_entity.pdbx_description
1 polymer ?
#
loop_
_entity_poly.entity_id
_entity_poly.type
_entity_poly.pdbx_seq_one_letter_code
_entity_poly.pdbx_strand_id
1 'polypeptide(L)'
;MEPSRQAIVHENFALVFFRQSILKRNDELFGSEIYAKATKQEAPLNKGYQQLHSDHPLATYYEVLTRIQLSALSQIEAAPSHSAPAPNKLFVTMNQSALLDKALIKEMNDAQAVLKKHEQQLIPSINSSSFLSFNLKEKRTIINHIHLLKDNGIEIAFDGFDLSDDSTEKLISLALFDYIKVDLTKSNFDIMVENSQDFFNRSYDCLSGMIHDSKIKFVADRVEHKALHTLARSMPFDFFQGRYYSPTELI
;
A
#
# COMPACT_ATOMS: atom_id res chain seq x y z
N MET A 1 -1.00 37.25 -8.50
CA MET A 1 -0.44 36.32 -7.51
C MET A 1 -1.55 35.30 -7.23
N GLU A 2 -1.49 34.15 -7.89
CA GLU A 2 -2.41 33.07 -7.58
C GLU A 2 -2.07 32.53 -6.18
N PRO A 3 -3.05 32.33 -5.27
CA PRO A 3 -2.78 31.67 -4.01
C PRO A 3 -2.26 30.27 -4.30
N SER A 4 -1.14 29.92 -3.70
CA SER A 4 -0.51 28.61 -3.91
C SER A 4 -1.54 27.51 -3.64
N ARG A 5 -1.66 26.54 -4.56
CA ARG A 5 -2.60 25.39 -4.47
C ARG A 5 -2.52 24.64 -3.12
N GLN A 6 -1.41 24.77 -2.40
CA GLN A 6 -1.23 24.20 -1.06
C GLN A 6 -2.15 24.85 0.00
N ALA A 7 -2.44 26.15 -0.08
CA ALA A 7 -3.28 26.85 0.90
C ALA A 7 -4.75 26.36 0.86
N ILE A 8 -5.25 26.00 -0.33
CA ILE A 8 -6.66 25.59 -0.52
C ILE A 8 -6.94 24.19 0.08
N VAL A 9 -5.94 23.31 0.10
CA VAL A 9 -6.09 21.97 0.68
C VAL A 9 -6.03 22.02 2.22
N HIS A 10 -5.35 23.00 2.79
CA HIS A 10 -5.18 23.12 4.23
C HIS A 10 -6.38 23.76 4.98
N GLU A 11 -7.20 24.56 4.32
CA GLU A 11 -8.24 25.32 5.03
C GLU A 11 -9.47 24.52 5.48
N ASN A 12 -9.69 23.29 4.94
CA ASN A 12 -10.92 22.54 5.23
C ASN A 12 -10.75 21.07 5.64
N PHE A 13 -9.52 20.53 5.74
CA PHE A 13 -9.31 19.12 6.02
C PHE A 13 -8.17 18.90 7.03
N ALA A 14 -8.46 18.08 8.04
CA ALA A 14 -7.43 17.47 8.87
C ALA A 14 -6.98 16.14 8.29
N LEU A 15 -5.67 15.89 8.23
CA LEU A 15 -5.12 14.59 7.91
C LEU A 15 -4.89 13.82 9.20
N VAL A 16 -5.39 12.61 9.20
CA VAL A 16 -5.23 11.67 10.31
C VAL A 16 -4.44 10.48 9.81
N PHE A 17 -3.35 10.15 10.49
CA PHE A 17 -2.48 9.04 10.14
C PHE A 17 -2.83 7.80 10.93
N PHE A 18 -2.76 6.69 10.26
CA PHE A 18 -3.04 5.37 10.82
C PHE A 18 -1.89 4.43 10.53
N ARG A 19 -1.67 3.51 11.46
CA ARG A 19 -0.72 2.41 11.32
C ARG A 19 -1.44 1.07 11.52
N GLN A 20 -1.04 0.06 10.75
CA GLN A 20 -1.46 -1.31 10.94
C GLN A 20 -0.27 -2.26 10.77
N SER A 21 -0.12 -3.21 11.69
CA SER A 21 0.99 -4.16 11.67
C SER A 21 0.85 -5.18 10.55
N ILE A 22 1.99 -5.56 9.97
CA ILE A 22 2.15 -6.69 9.04
C ILE A 22 2.98 -7.75 9.75
N LEU A 23 2.44 -8.96 9.89
CA LEU A 23 3.05 -10.04 10.64
C LEU A 23 3.61 -11.12 9.70
N LYS A 24 4.67 -11.79 10.13
CA LYS A 24 5.19 -13.00 9.50
C LYS A 24 4.28 -14.20 9.80
N ARG A 25 4.56 -15.33 9.16
CA ARG A 25 3.85 -16.59 9.39
C ARG A 25 3.99 -17.13 10.84
N ASN A 26 5.02 -16.75 11.57
CA ASN A 26 5.24 -17.08 12.99
C ASN A 26 4.70 -16.02 13.96
N ASP A 27 3.86 -15.12 13.49
CA ASP A 27 3.25 -14.00 14.22
C ASP A 27 4.23 -12.91 14.71
N GLU A 28 5.50 -12.96 14.31
CA GLU A 28 6.45 -11.88 14.56
C GLU A 28 6.13 -10.66 13.69
N LEU A 29 6.40 -9.46 14.22
CA LEU A 29 6.30 -8.22 13.47
C LEU A 29 7.29 -8.22 12.28
N PHE A 30 6.79 -7.99 11.09
CA PHE A 30 7.58 -7.82 9.87
C PHE A 30 7.71 -6.36 9.49
N GLY A 31 6.60 -5.63 9.52
CA GLY A 31 6.53 -4.23 9.11
C GLY A 31 5.22 -3.60 9.57
N SER A 32 5.02 -2.37 9.15
CA SER A 32 3.75 -1.66 9.34
C SER A 32 3.35 -0.95 8.08
N GLU A 33 2.05 -0.89 7.82
CA GLU A 33 1.50 -0.01 6.81
C GLU A 33 1.08 1.31 7.44
N ILE A 34 1.48 2.41 6.82
CA ILE A 34 1.10 3.76 7.20
C ILE A 34 0.27 4.35 6.08
N TYR A 35 -0.89 4.85 6.43
CA TYR A 35 -1.78 5.54 5.50
C TYR A 35 -2.46 6.72 6.16
N ALA A 36 -2.76 7.75 5.35
CA ALA A 36 -3.46 8.93 5.79
C ALA A 36 -4.91 8.91 5.31
N LYS A 37 -5.79 9.44 6.15
CA LYS A 37 -7.17 9.75 5.79
C LYS A 37 -7.43 11.23 5.97
N ALA A 38 -8.05 11.86 4.98
CA ALA A 38 -8.55 13.20 5.12
C ALA A 38 -9.89 13.19 5.85
N THR A 39 -10.02 14.03 6.87
CA THR A 39 -11.29 14.21 7.61
C THR A 39 -11.71 15.67 7.48
N LYS A 40 -13.00 15.92 7.23
CA LYS A 40 -13.56 17.26 7.42
C LYS A 40 -13.61 17.56 8.92
N GLN A 41 -13.20 18.74 9.33
CA GLN A 41 -13.17 19.15 10.74
C GLN A 41 -14.52 19.06 11.47
N GLU A 42 -15.64 18.94 10.72
CA GLU A 42 -17.02 18.92 11.27
C GLU A 42 -17.85 17.68 10.87
N ALA A 43 -17.27 16.68 10.18
CA ALA A 43 -18.03 15.51 9.71
C ALA A 43 -17.55 14.21 10.38
N PRO A 44 -18.47 13.32 10.78
CA PRO A 44 -18.10 11.98 11.23
C PRO A 44 -17.35 11.22 10.13
N LEU A 45 -16.30 10.52 10.53
CA LEU A 45 -15.28 9.83 9.72
C LEU A 45 -15.77 9.07 8.46
N ASN A 46 -17.04 8.66 8.41
CA ASN A 46 -17.58 7.81 7.34
C ASN A 46 -18.20 8.54 6.15
N LYS A 47 -18.47 9.85 6.23
CA LYS A 47 -19.13 10.61 5.15
C LYS A 47 -18.21 11.52 4.33
N GLY A 48 -17.01 11.83 4.83
CA GLY A 48 -16.08 12.76 4.18
C GLY A 48 -15.38 12.21 2.93
N TYR A 49 -15.31 10.89 2.78
CA TYR A 49 -14.53 10.25 1.72
C TYR A 49 -15.09 10.44 0.32
N GLN A 50 -16.42 10.44 0.18
CA GLN A 50 -17.07 10.53 -1.15
C GLN A 50 -17.13 11.96 -1.71
N GLN A 51 -17.07 12.99 -0.87
CA GLN A 51 -17.18 14.39 -1.34
C GLN A 51 -15.84 15.03 -1.74
N LEU A 52 -14.70 14.47 -1.29
CA LEU A 52 -13.37 14.95 -1.69
C LEU A 52 -13.02 14.66 -3.16
N HIS A 53 -13.72 13.70 -3.76
CA HIS A 53 -13.46 13.26 -5.13
C HIS A 53 -14.04 14.15 -6.22
N SER A 54 -14.90 15.11 -5.90
CA SER A 54 -15.64 15.88 -6.91
C SER A 54 -14.96 17.15 -7.40
N ASP A 55 -14.07 17.78 -6.60
CA ASP A 55 -13.63 19.16 -6.84
C ASP A 55 -12.14 19.36 -7.15
N HIS A 56 -11.30 18.31 -7.05
CA HIS A 56 -9.86 18.37 -7.41
C HIS A 56 -9.46 17.27 -8.38
N PRO A 57 -8.51 17.53 -9.29
CA PRO A 57 -7.91 16.46 -10.08
C PRO A 57 -7.35 15.42 -9.12
N LEU A 58 -7.89 14.21 -9.14
CA LEU A 58 -7.54 13.11 -8.23
C LEU A 58 -6.01 12.90 -8.13
N ALA A 59 -5.28 13.10 -9.23
CA ALA A 59 -3.83 12.99 -9.27
C ALA A 59 -3.12 13.97 -8.30
N THR A 60 -3.54 15.24 -8.28
CA THR A 60 -2.94 16.26 -7.41
C THR A 60 -3.23 15.96 -5.93
N TYR A 61 -4.42 15.47 -5.61
CA TYR A 61 -4.78 15.06 -4.26
C TYR A 61 -3.87 13.93 -3.75
N TYR A 62 -3.73 12.86 -4.52
CA TYR A 62 -2.89 11.72 -4.14
C TYR A 62 -1.41 12.07 -4.03
N GLU A 63 -0.92 12.97 -4.87
CA GLU A 63 0.45 13.47 -4.81
C GLU A 63 0.71 14.23 -3.50
N VAL A 64 -0.18 15.18 -3.15
CA VAL A 64 -0.08 15.93 -1.90
C VAL A 64 -0.17 15.01 -0.69
N LEU A 65 -1.11 14.05 -0.70
CA LEU A 65 -1.26 13.08 0.36
C LEU A 65 0.01 12.25 0.56
N THR A 66 0.62 11.78 -0.52
CA THR A 66 1.87 11.01 -0.47
C THR A 66 3.02 11.83 0.12
N ARG A 67 3.18 13.11 -0.29
CA ARG A 67 4.21 14.00 0.27
C ARG A 67 4.04 14.23 1.77
N ILE A 68 2.80 14.44 2.21
CA ILE A 68 2.51 14.61 3.63
C ILE A 68 2.80 13.33 4.39
N GLN A 69 2.46 12.16 3.85
CA GLN A 69 2.81 10.87 4.45
C GLN A 69 4.33 10.69 4.58
N LEU A 70 5.10 10.99 3.55
CA LEU A 70 6.57 10.92 3.59
C LEU A 70 7.18 11.89 4.61
N SER A 71 6.64 13.11 4.68
CA SER A 71 7.08 14.12 5.68
C SER A 71 6.74 13.69 7.11
N ALA A 72 5.55 13.10 7.32
CA ALA A 72 5.14 12.62 8.63
C ALA A 72 5.98 11.42 9.10
N LEU A 73 6.37 10.52 8.21
CA LEU A 73 7.24 9.39 8.53
C LEU A 73 8.54 9.84 9.20
N SER A 74 9.20 10.84 8.62
CA SER A 74 10.46 11.37 9.18
C SER A 74 10.28 12.02 10.56
N GLN A 75 9.08 12.46 10.92
CA GLN A 75 8.77 13.05 12.23
C GLN A 75 8.30 12.01 13.25
N ILE A 76 7.47 11.06 12.83
CA ILE A 76 6.90 10.01 13.70
C ILE A 76 7.99 9.06 14.18
N GLU A 77 8.88 8.65 13.28
CA GLU A 77 9.95 7.70 13.60
C GLU A 77 11.11 8.34 14.38
N ALA A 78 11.24 9.67 14.35
CA ALA A 78 12.18 10.41 15.21
C ALA A 78 11.72 10.49 16.68
N ALA A 79 10.46 10.16 16.98
CA ALA A 79 9.94 10.18 18.34
C ALA A 79 10.29 8.87 19.08
N PRO A 80 10.91 8.91 20.27
CA PRO A 80 11.25 7.72 21.02
C PRO A 80 9.96 7.02 21.51
N SER A 81 9.60 5.92 20.86
CA SER A 81 8.53 5.05 21.33
C SER A 81 9.04 4.16 22.45
N HIS A 82 8.52 4.33 23.66
CA HIS A 82 9.00 3.65 24.87
C HIS A 82 8.52 2.19 25.05
N SER A 83 7.83 1.55 24.09
CA SER A 83 7.15 0.27 24.42
C SER A 83 7.13 -0.85 23.37
N ALA A 84 7.56 -0.64 22.13
CA ALA A 84 7.62 -1.74 21.15
C ALA A 84 8.77 -1.54 20.16
N PRO A 85 9.40 -2.64 19.68
CA PRO A 85 10.42 -2.54 18.64
C PRO A 85 9.79 -1.87 17.41
N ALA A 86 10.47 -0.84 16.90
CA ALA A 86 10.04 -0.17 15.66
C ALA A 86 10.08 -1.18 14.49
N PRO A 87 9.06 -1.21 13.62
CA PRO A 87 9.06 -2.10 12.48
C PRO A 87 10.17 -1.72 11.51
N ASN A 88 10.90 -2.72 11.00
CA ASN A 88 11.99 -2.47 10.05
C ASN A 88 11.49 -2.03 8.67
N LYS A 89 10.25 -2.32 8.31
CA LYS A 89 9.66 -2.03 7.00
C LYS A 89 8.39 -1.19 7.14
N LEU A 90 8.37 -0.06 6.44
CA LEU A 90 7.28 0.91 6.47
C LEU A 90 6.62 0.98 5.09
N PHE A 91 5.48 0.32 4.97
CA PHE A 91 4.66 0.35 3.76
C PHE A 91 3.86 1.65 3.73
N VAL A 92 3.96 2.39 2.64
CA VAL A 92 3.23 3.65 2.44
C VAL A 92 2.35 3.54 1.22
N THR A 93 1.05 3.49 1.45
CA THR A 93 0.06 3.39 0.37
C THR A 93 0.05 4.66 -0.47
N MET A 94 0.15 4.48 -1.79
CA MET A 94 0.11 5.58 -2.75
C MET A 94 -0.64 5.21 -4.03
N ASN A 95 -1.14 6.24 -4.71
CA ASN A 95 -1.73 6.06 -6.03
C ASN A 95 -0.63 6.07 -7.09
N GLN A 96 -0.80 5.28 -8.15
CA GLN A 96 0.12 5.21 -9.28
C GLN A 96 0.37 6.56 -9.95
N SER A 97 -0.64 7.46 -9.99
CA SER A 97 -0.49 8.80 -10.54
C SER A 97 0.59 9.63 -9.84
N ALA A 98 0.85 9.36 -8.57
CA ALA A 98 1.92 10.01 -7.80
C ALA A 98 3.30 9.71 -8.40
N LEU A 99 3.48 8.54 -9.02
CA LEU A 99 4.73 8.16 -9.71
C LEU A 99 4.96 8.91 -11.02
N LEU A 100 4.04 9.72 -11.51
CA LEU A 100 4.28 10.60 -12.66
C LEU A 100 5.14 11.80 -12.29
N ASP A 101 5.18 12.17 -11.02
CA ASP A 101 5.97 13.30 -10.54
C ASP A 101 7.41 12.91 -10.18
N LYS A 102 8.35 13.41 -10.97
CA LYS A 102 9.79 13.19 -10.75
C LYS A 102 10.30 13.78 -9.42
N ALA A 103 9.70 14.88 -8.94
CA ALA A 103 10.09 15.47 -7.66
C ALA A 103 9.74 14.52 -6.50
N LEU A 104 8.59 13.85 -6.57
CA LEU A 104 8.18 12.87 -5.56
C LEU A 104 9.14 11.67 -5.51
N ILE A 105 9.67 11.22 -6.67
CA ILE A 105 10.68 10.15 -6.70
C ILE A 105 11.93 10.55 -5.93
N LYS A 106 12.37 11.82 -6.06
CA LYS A 106 13.48 12.35 -5.27
C LYS A 106 13.14 12.37 -3.77
N GLU A 107 11.97 12.87 -3.42
CA GLU A 107 11.50 12.92 -2.01
C GLU A 107 11.45 11.54 -1.37
N MET A 108 11.04 10.48 -2.11
CA MET A 108 11.08 9.10 -1.63
C MET A 108 12.51 8.63 -1.35
N ASN A 109 13.46 8.94 -2.24
CA ASN A 109 14.86 8.60 -2.02
C ASN A 109 15.44 9.33 -0.80
N ASP A 110 15.09 10.61 -0.62
CA ASP A 110 15.52 11.40 0.54
C ASP A 110 14.92 10.82 1.84
N ALA A 111 13.64 10.46 1.84
CA ALA A 111 12.98 9.79 2.97
C ALA A 111 13.62 8.44 3.29
N GLN A 112 13.93 7.61 2.28
CA GLN A 112 14.63 6.35 2.46
C GLN A 112 16.01 6.54 3.10
N ALA A 113 16.76 7.59 2.70
CA ALA A 113 18.06 7.90 3.26
C ALA A 113 17.96 8.27 4.76
N VAL A 114 16.88 8.95 5.17
CA VAL A 114 16.61 9.25 6.58
C VAL A 114 16.26 7.97 7.34
N LEU A 115 15.33 7.16 6.84
CA LEU A 115 14.86 5.94 7.48
C LEU A 115 15.98 4.90 7.68
N LYS A 116 16.89 4.79 6.72
CA LYS A 116 18.08 3.90 6.84
C LYS A 116 18.94 4.20 8.05
N LYS A 117 19.00 5.46 8.52
CA LYS A 117 19.74 5.82 9.74
C LYS A 117 19.12 5.23 11.02
N HIS A 118 17.86 4.86 10.93
CA HIS A 118 17.07 4.23 12.01
C HIS A 118 16.84 2.73 11.75
N GLU A 119 17.61 2.11 10.84
CA GLU A 119 17.46 0.70 10.44
C GLU A 119 16.09 0.37 9.84
N GLN A 120 15.42 1.37 9.25
CA GLN A 120 14.12 1.24 8.64
C GLN A 120 14.18 1.38 7.11
N GLN A 121 13.19 0.81 6.43
CA GLN A 121 13.06 0.82 4.99
C GLN A 121 11.67 1.31 4.57
N LEU A 122 11.65 2.29 3.65
CA LEU A 122 10.44 2.72 2.97
C LEU A 122 10.07 1.68 1.91
N ILE A 123 8.79 1.28 1.90
CA ILE A 123 8.21 0.43 0.86
C ILE A 123 6.98 1.12 0.29
N PRO A 124 7.11 1.81 -0.86
CA PRO A 124 5.96 2.35 -1.57
C PRO A 124 4.99 1.22 -1.95
N SER A 125 3.75 1.32 -1.48
CA SER A 125 2.67 0.36 -1.74
C SER A 125 1.72 0.95 -2.78
N ILE A 126 1.84 0.51 -4.03
CA ILE A 126 1.21 1.12 -5.19
C ILE A 126 -0.13 0.47 -5.44
N ASN A 127 -1.21 1.23 -5.35
CA ASN A 127 -2.56 0.74 -5.55
C ASN A 127 -2.85 0.38 -7.02
N SER A 128 -3.51 -0.77 -7.23
CA SER A 128 -3.81 -1.33 -8.56
C SER A 128 -4.86 -0.55 -9.39
N SER A 129 -5.64 0.34 -8.77
CA SER A 129 -6.94 0.78 -9.28
C SER A 129 -6.93 1.63 -10.57
N SER A 130 -5.79 2.11 -11.06
CA SER A 130 -5.77 3.05 -12.17
C SER A 130 -4.77 2.77 -13.29
N PHE A 131 -3.95 1.71 -13.22
CA PHE A 131 -2.91 1.49 -14.23
C PHE A 131 -3.44 1.35 -15.65
N LEU A 132 -4.60 0.76 -15.82
CA LEU A 132 -5.22 0.57 -17.15
C LEU A 132 -5.67 1.89 -17.79
N SER A 133 -5.99 2.93 -16.99
CA SER A 133 -6.46 4.23 -17.47
C SER A 133 -5.36 5.14 -18.01
N PHE A 134 -4.10 4.86 -17.71
CA PHE A 134 -2.97 5.66 -18.20
C PHE A 134 -2.68 5.42 -19.68
N ASN A 135 -2.28 6.47 -20.38
CA ASN A 135 -1.78 6.35 -21.74
C ASN A 135 -0.38 5.70 -21.78
N LEU A 136 0.09 5.31 -22.96
CA LEU A 136 1.37 4.61 -23.12
C LEU A 136 2.58 5.40 -22.59
N LYS A 137 2.57 6.73 -22.73
CA LYS A 137 3.66 7.59 -22.24
C LYS A 137 3.70 7.61 -20.72
N GLU A 138 2.55 7.76 -20.08
CA GLU A 138 2.40 7.72 -18.62
C GLU A 138 2.81 6.35 -18.07
N LYS A 139 2.35 5.25 -18.66
CA LYS A 139 2.76 3.89 -18.28
C LYS A 139 4.27 3.70 -18.32
N ARG A 140 4.93 4.15 -19.40
CA ARG A 140 6.39 4.11 -19.51
C ARG A 140 7.07 4.97 -18.43
N THR A 141 6.54 6.15 -18.15
CA THR A 141 7.08 7.02 -17.10
C THR A 141 6.98 6.35 -15.71
N ILE A 142 5.82 5.77 -15.37
CA ILE A 142 5.63 5.04 -14.11
C ILE A 142 6.62 3.88 -14.00
N ILE A 143 6.73 3.04 -15.04
CA ILE A 143 7.66 1.90 -15.06
C ILE A 143 9.11 2.38 -14.87
N ASN A 144 9.52 3.41 -15.59
CA ASN A 144 10.87 3.97 -15.45
C ASN A 144 11.13 4.50 -14.03
N HIS A 145 10.16 5.17 -13.42
CA HIS A 145 10.30 5.68 -12.05
C HIS A 145 10.34 4.54 -11.02
N ILE A 146 9.59 3.45 -11.23
CA ILE A 146 9.72 2.25 -10.40
C ILE A 146 11.14 1.68 -10.51
N HIS A 147 11.70 1.55 -11.72
CA HIS A 147 13.09 1.12 -11.89
C HIS A 147 14.08 2.04 -11.16
N LEU A 148 13.91 3.36 -11.27
CA LEU A 148 14.77 4.32 -10.56
C LEU A 148 14.72 4.13 -9.04
N LEU A 149 13.54 3.85 -8.47
CA LEU A 149 13.41 3.55 -7.04
C LEU A 149 14.12 2.25 -6.69
N LYS A 150 13.95 1.19 -7.49
CA LYS A 150 14.61 -0.11 -7.29
C LYS A 150 16.13 -0.01 -7.43
N ASP A 151 16.65 0.75 -8.38
CA ASP A 151 18.09 1.01 -8.56
C ASP A 151 18.71 1.68 -7.33
N ASN A 152 17.91 2.46 -6.59
CA ASN A 152 18.28 3.07 -5.31
C ASN A 152 18.06 2.14 -4.10
N GLY A 153 17.69 0.88 -4.33
CA GLY A 153 17.47 -0.13 -3.30
C GLY A 153 16.17 0.02 -2.52
N ILE A 154 15.16 0.70 -3.10
CA ILE A 154 13.82 0.77 -2.54
C ILE A 154 12.99 -0.41 -3.06
N GLU A 155 12.51 -1.26 -2.16
CA GLU A 155 11.58 -2.33 -2.47
C GLU A 155 10.18 -1.76 -2.71
N ILE A 156 9.41 -2.36 -3.62
CA ILE A 156 8.09 -1.86 -4.05
C ILE A 156 7.02 -2.91 -3.78
N ALA A 157 5.89 -2.49 -3.22
CA ALA A 157 4.71 -3.33 -3.07
C ALA A 157 3.64 -2.98 -4.10
N PHE A 158 2.96 -4.00 -4.61
CA PHE A 158 1.71 -3.85 -5.36
C PHE A 158 0.53 -4.08 -4.42
N ASP A 159 -0.39 -3.13 -4.33
CA ASP A 159 -1.49 -3.16 -3.38
C ASP A 159 -2.82 -3.44 -4.08
N GLY A 160 -3.62 -4.32 -3.46
CA GLY A 160 -4.97 -4.63 -3.89
C GLY A 160 -5.04 -5.59 -5.08
N PHE A 161 -4.12 -6.56 -5.16
CA PHE A 161 -4.23 -7.66 -6.10
C PHE A 161 -5.50 -8.46 -5.83
N ASP A 162 -6.25 -8.74 -6.88
CA ASP A 162 -7.47 -9.53 -6.83
C ASP A 162 -7.24 -10.87 -7.52
N LEU A 163 -7.39 -11.96 -6.78
CA LEU A 163 -7.22 -13.33 -7.29
C LEU A 163 -8.29 -13.74 -8.31
N SER A 164 -9.37 -12.98 -8.42
CA SER A 164 -10.43 -13.21 -9.41
C SER A 164 -10.25 -12.43 -10.71
N ASP A 165 -9.24 -11.52 -10.79
CA ASP A 165 -9.03 -10.61 -11.91
C ASP A 165 -7.67 -10.86 -12.60
N ASP A 166 -7.72 -11.49 -13.77
CA ASP A 166 -6.54 -11.78 -14.60
C ASP A 166 -5.87 -10.54 -15.19
N SER A 167 -6.53 -9.36 -15.12
CA SER A 167 -6.04 -8.13 -15.75
C SER A 167 -4.74 -7.61 -15.12
N THR A 168 -4.49 -7.93 -13.86
CA THR A 168 -3.32 -7.49 -13.09
C THR A 168 -2.12 -8.42 -13.23
N GLU A 169 -2.27 -9.65 -13.67
CA GLU A 169 -1.17 -10.61 -13.87
C GLU A 169 -0.09 -10.09 -14.81
N LYS A 170 -0.50 -9.41 -15.89
CA LYS A 170 0.43 -8.83 -16.86
C LYS A 170 1.32 -7.75 -16.26
N LEU A 171 0.84 -7.03 -15.26
CA LEU A 171 1.62 -6.01 -14.55
C LEU A 171 2.64 -6.67 -13.62
N ILE A 172 2.24 -7.76 -12.97
CA ILE A 172 3.11 -8.53 -12.08
C ILE A 172 4.22 -9.23 -12.85
N SER A 173 3.93 -9.73 -14.07
CA SER A 173 4.93 -10.37 -14.94
C SER A 173 6.10 -9.46 -15.34
N LEU A 174 5.99 -8.14 -15.15
CA LEU A 174 7.09 -7.19 -15.37
C LEU A 174 8.19 -7.26 -14.29
N ALA A 175 8.02 -8.10 -13.26
CA ALA A 175 8.97 -8.28 -12.16
C ALA A 175 9.38 -6.96 -11.45
N LEU A 176 8.46 -6.00 -11.40
CA LEU A 176 8.69 -4.67 -10.80
C LEU A 176 8.51 -4.67 -9.29
N PHE A 177 7.77 -5.64 -8.76
CA PHE A 177 7.32 -5.66 -7.37
C PHE A 177 8.08 -6.71 -6.55
N ASP A 178 8.39 -6.36 -5.32
CA ASP A 178 9.03 -7.24 -4.34
C ASP A 178 7.97 -7.86 -3.41
N TYR A 179 6.83 -7.16 -3.26
CA TYR A 179 5.67 -7.60 -2.47
C TYR A 179 4.39 -7.46 -3.30
N ILE A 180 3.46 -8.40 -3.10
CA ILE A 180 2.10 -8.31 -3.62
C ILE A 180 1.14 -8.47 -2.46
N LYS A 181 0.32 -7.45 -2.21
CA LYS A 181 -0.75 -7.46 -1.22
C LYS A 181 -2.03 -7.93 -1.90
N VAL A 182 -2.50 -9.11 -1.48
CA VAL A 182 -3.72 -9.74 -1.99
C VAL A 182 -4.88 -9.32 -1.10
N ASP A 183 -5.82 -8.56 -1.65
CA ASP A 183 -7.02 -8.11 -0.95
C ASP A 183 -8.05 -9.24 -0.89
N LEU A 184 -8.14 -9.95 0.23
CA LEU A 184 -9.04 -11.08 0.39
C LEU A 184 -10.52 -10.68 0.46
N THR A 185 -10.83 -9.40 0.63
CA THR A 185 -12.23 -8.92 0.67
C THR A 185 -12.77 -8.56 -0.71
N LYS A 186 -11.91 -8.19 -1.68
CA LYS A 186 -12.34 -7.81 -3.04
C LYS A 186 -13.03 -8.94 -3.77
N SER A 187 -12.45 -10.14 -3.70
CA SER A 187 -12.98 -11.35 -4.34
C SER A 187 -14.03 -12.07 -3.50
N ASN A 188 -14.41 -11.56 -2.32
CA ASN A 188 -15.15 -12.34 -1.32
C ASN A 188 -14.54 -13.74 -1.18
N PHE A 189 -13.25 -13.79 -0.93
CA PHE A 189 -12.41 -14.98 -1.04
C PHE A 189 -12.95 -16.18 -0.26
N ASP A 190 -13.45 -15.96 0.96
CA ASP A 190 -14.08 -16.97 1.80
C ASP A 190 -15.33 -17.56 1.16
N ILE A 191 -16.23 -16.71 0.64
CA ILE A 191 -17.46 -17.14 -0.04
C ILE A 191 -17.12 -17.90 -1.34
N MET A 192 -16.13 -17.45 -2.10
CA MET A 192 -15.72 -18.10 -3.33
C MET A 192 -15.12 -19.48 -3.07
N VAL A 193 -14.33 -19.62 -2.01
CA VAL A 193 -13.76 -20.93 -1.60
C VAL A 193 -14.84 -21.87 -1.08
N GLU A 194 -15.80 -21.38 -0.30
CA GLU A 194 -16.93 -22.20 0.16
C GLU A 194 -17.78 -22.74 -1.00
N ASN A 195 -17.96 -21.96 -2.05
CA ASN A 195 -18.78 -22.31 -3.19
C ASN A 195 -18.04 -23.11 -4.29
N SER A 196 -16.70 -23.09 -4.29
CA SER A 196 -15.89 -23.72 -5.32
C SER A 196 -14.51 -24.16 -4.82
N GLN A 197 -14.34 -25.46 -4.65
CA GLN A 197 -13.01 -26.05 -4.37
C GLN A 197 -12.00 -25.74 -5.48
N ASP A 198 -12.45 -25.64 -6.73
CA ASP A 198 -11.59 -25.30 -7.86
C ASP A 198 -11.05 -23.86 -7.77
N PHE A 199 -11.80 -22.93 -7.16
CA PHE A 199 -11.30 -21.56 -6.96
C PHE A 199 -10.13 -21.53 -6.00
N PHE A 200 -10.20 -22.29 -4.89
CA PHE A 200 -9.07 -22.40 -3.95
C PHE A 200 -7.83 -22.96 -4.63
N ASN A 201 -7.98 -24.08 -5.34
CA ASN A 201 -6.86 -24.75 -6.00
C ASN A 201 -6.21 -23.83 -7.05
N ARG A 202 -7.01 -23.19 -7.91
CA ARG A 202 -6.49 -22.24 -8.92
C ARG A 202 -5.76 -21.07 -8.28
N SER A 203 -6.32 -20.48 -7.21
CA SER A 203 -5.69 -19.39 -6.49
C SER A 203 -4.38 -19.82 -5.85
N TYR A 204 -4.34 -21.02 -5.27
CA TYR A 204 -3.12 -21.61 -4.69
C TYR A 204 -2.04 -21.83 -5.76
N ASP A 205 -2.41 -22.43 -6.89
CA ASP A 205 -1.50 -22.72 -8.01
C ASP A 205 -0.99 -21.41 -8.65
N CYS A 206 -1.84 -20.41 -8.80
CA CYS A 206 -1.47 -19.08 -9.31
C CYS A 206 -0.40 -18.44 -8.43
N LEU A 207 -0.64 -18.34 -7.12
CA LEU A 207 0.35 -17.76 -6.19
C LEU A 207 1.64 -18.59 -6.13
N SER A 208 1.53 -19.92 -6.10
CA SER A 208 2.69 -20.80 -6.08
C SER A 208 3.53 -20.69 -7.35
N GLY A 209 2.90 -20.55 -8.52
CA GLY A 209 3.57 -20.31 -9.78
C GLY A 209 4.35 -18.98 -9.76
N MET A 210 3.73 -17.90 -9.30
CA MET A 210 4.39 -16.59 -9.19
C MET A 210 5.57 -16.61 -8.20
N ILE A 211 5.48 -17.35 -7.09
CA ILE A 211 6.59 -17.53 -6.13
C ILE A 211 7.73 -18.30 -6.80
N HIS A 212 7.42 -19.33 -7.56
CA HIS A 212 8.44 -20.15 -8.21
C HIS A 212 9.20 -19.37 -9.29
N ASP A 213 8.50 -18.58 -10.09
CA ASP A 213 9.06 -17.84 -11.23
C ASP A 213 9.73 -16.52 -10.83
N SER A 214 9.42 -16.01 -9.65
CA SER A 214 9.93 -14.75 -9.16
C SER A 214 10.23 -14.81 -7.66
N LYS A 215 11.02 -13.86 -7.15
CA LYS A 215 11.28 -13.71 -5.70
C LYS A 215 10.22 -12.87 -4.98
N ILE A 216 9.03 -12.77 -5.55
CA ILE A 216 7.92 -11.99 -4.99
C ILE A 216 7.44 -12.63 -3.69
N LYS A 217 7.15 -11.79 -2.71
CA LYS A 217 6.56 -12.18 -1.42
C LYS A 217 5.13 -11.72 -1.35
N PHE A 218 4.25 -12.59 -0.87
CA PHE A 218 2.83 -12.30 -0.80
C PHE A 218 2.38 -11.93 0.60
N VAL A 219 1.55 -10.89 0.68
CA VAL A 219 0.87 -10.43 1.89
C VAL A 219 -0.61 -10.73 1.76
N ALA A 220 -1.16 -11.55 2.64
CA ALA A 220 -2.61 -11.68 2.81
C ALA A 220 -3.12 -10.39 3.47
N ASP A 221 -3.78 -9.53 2.72
CA ASP A 221 -4.30 -8.27 3.20
C ASP A 221 -5.81 -8.35 3.51
N ARG A 222 -6.26 -7.50 4.43
CA ARG A 222 -7.65 -7.42 4.92
C ARG A 222 -8.17 -8.73 5.49
N VAL A 223 -7.34 -9.43 6.24
CA VAL A 223 -7.78 -10.57 7.04
C VAL A 223 -8.60 -10.05 8.22
N GLU A 224 -9.91 -10.00 8.06
CA GLU A 224 -10.80 -9.29 8.97
C GLU A 224 -11.40 -10.20 10.07
N HIS A 225 -11.48 -11.52 9.84
CA HIS A 225 -12.11 -12.48 10.75
C HIS A 225 -11.47 -13.88 10.65
N LYS A 226 -11.87 -14.75 11.59
CA LYS A 226 -11.28 -16.08 11.78
C LYS A 226 -11.35 -16.98 10.53
N ALA A 227 -12.43 -16.93 9.75
CA ALA A 227 -12.53 -17.75 8.53
C ALA A 227 -11.47 -17.34 7.51
N LEU A 228 -11.35 -16.03 7.22
CA LEU A 228 -10.27 -15.52 6.34
C LEU A 228 -8.88 -15.83 6.89
N HIS A 229 -8.66 -15.77 8.21
CA HIS A 229 -7.40 -16.17 8.81
C HIS A 229 -7.06 -17.63 8.51
N THR A 230 -8.00 -18.55 8.72
CA THR A 230 -7.79 -19.98 8.46
C THR A 230 -7.45 -20.23 6.99
N LEU A 231 -8.18 -19.61 6.07
CA LEU A 231 -7.94 -19.70 4.64
C LEU A 231 -6.57 -19.10 4.25
N ALA A 232 -6.27 -17.90 4.73
CA ALA A 232 -4.99 -17.23 4.45
C ALA A 232 -3.80 -18.08 4.93
N ARG A 233 -3.92 -18.75 6.09
CA ARG A 233 -2.85 -19.65 6.60
C ARG A 233 -2.67 -20.91 5.78
N SER A 234 -3.69 -21.37 5.05
CA SER A 234 -3.60 -22.51 4.14
C SER A 234 -3.04 -22.16 2.76
N MET A 235 -2.96 -20.87 2.43
CA MET A 235 -2.39 -20.33 1.20
C MET A 235 -0.88 -20.04 1.34
N PRO A 236 -0.13 -19.91 0.23
CA PRO A 236 1.31 -19.67 0.26
C PRO A 236 1.67 -18.19 0.50
N PHE A 237 1.03 -17.54 1.47
CA PHE A 237 1.37 -16.19 1.90
C PHE A 237 2.57 -16.18 2.84
N ASP A 238 3.47 -15.20 2.67
CA ASP A 238 4.61 -14.95 3.56
C ASP A 238 4.21 -14.12 4.77
N PHE A 239 3.29 -13.15 4.55
CA PHE A 239 2.90 -12.16 5.53
C PHE A 239 1.39 -12.00 5.62
N PHE A 240 0.94 -11.40 6.73
CA PHE A 240 -0.47 -11.28 7.07
C PHE A 240 -0.78 -9.90 7.65
N GLN A 241 -1.86 -9.28 7.17
CA GLN A 241 -2.35 -7.99 7.61
C GLN A 241 -3.87 -8.00 7.70
N GLY A 242 -4.44 -7.27 8.65
CA GLY A 242 -5.89 -7.13 8.82
C GLY A 242 -6.28 -6.99 10.28
N ARG A 243 -7.56 -6.64 10.52
CA ARG A 243 -8.06 -6.41 11.88
C ARG A 243 -8.04 -7.66 12.77
N TYR A 244 -8.01 -8.84 12.18
CA TYR A 244 -7.87 -10.09 12.93
C TYR A 244 -6.53 -10.17 13.68
N TYR A 245 -5.46 -9.63 13.11
CA TYR A 245 -4.12 -9.66 13.69
C TYR A 245 -3.79 -8.43 14.51
N SER A 246 -4.14 -7.26 14.00
CA SER A 246 -3.84 -5.98 14.63
C SER A 246 -4.92 -4.96 14.29
N PRO A 247 -5.50 -4.28 15.30
CA PRO A 247 -6.35 -3.14 15.03
C PRO A 247 -5.55 -2.05 14.30
N THR A 248 -6.26 -1.19 13.60
CA THR A 248 -5.69 0.03 13.06
C THR A 248 -5.48 1.03 14.19
N GLU A 249 -4.26 1.49 14.38
CA GLU A 249 -3.87 2.46 15.40
C GLU A 249 -3.77 3.86 14.82
N LEU A 250 -4.22 4.85 15.57
CA LEU A 250 -4.02 6.26 15.30
C LEU A 250 -2.57 6.63 15.72
N ILE A 251 -1.84 7.37 14.85
CA ILE A 251 -0.50 7.86 15.15
C ILE A 251 -0.49 9.39 15.24
#